data_c8b8277a41d7d530257e071864532db4
#
_entry.id   c8b8277a41d7d530257e071864532db4
#
_cell.length_a   1.000
_cell.length_b   1.000
_cell.length_c   1.000
_cell.angle_alpha   90.00
_cell.angle_beta   90.00
_cell.angle_gamma   90.00
#
_symmetry.space_group_name_H-M   'P 1'
#
loop_
_entity.id
_entity.type
_entity.pdbx_description
1 polymer ?
#
loop_
_entity_poly.entity_id
_entity_poly.type
_entity_poly.pdbx_seq_one_letter_code
_entity_poly.pdbx_strand_id
1 'polypeptide(L)'
;MIKEYLNREIWKNNENKYGKWVVVSKPNGNNYNEFMKMRLEVFLEDIADDIKIGEPTPKYNHFVYVFYCNYDDIEKHKKIIKYMMKKNLIAKTKTGRYYNISYKLEDQTQRGEYGADFVPILKLEDFIDLYTGKFII
;
A
#
# COMPACT_ATOMS: atom_id res chain seq x y z
N MET A 1 -6.79 15.57 9.47
CA MET A 1 -5.87 14.93 8.52
C MET A 1 -6.58 13.94 7.63
N ILE A 2 -6.86 12.72 8.09
CA ILE A 2 -7.50 11.73 7.21
C ILE A 2 -8.93 12.11 6.82
N LYS A 3 -9.68 12.75 7.71
CA LYS A 3 -11.03 13.24 7.41
C LYS A 3 -11.02 14.27 6.28
N GLU A 4 -9.99 15.10 6.21
CA GLU A 4 -9.84 16.10 5.14
C GLU A 4 -9.58 15.41 3.80
N TYR A 5 -8.77 14.36 3.78
CA TYR A 5 -8.57 13.55 2.59
C TYR A 5 -9.87 12.92 2.11
N LEU A 6 -10.64 12.33 3.01
CA LEU A 6 -11.89 11.66 2.67
C LEU A 6 -12.99 12.62 2.17
N ASN A 7 -12.85 13.92 2.46
CA ASN A 7 -13.80 14.94 2.03
C ASN A 7 -13.40 15.68 0.76
N ARG A 8 -12.27 15.34 0.15
CA ARG A 8 -11.83 15.98 -1.09
C ARG A 8 -12.74 15.65 -2.26
N GLU A 9 -12.85 16.61 -3.20
CA GLU A 9 -13.64 16.44 -4.42
C GLU A 9 -13.26 15.20 -5.23
N ILE A 10 -11.97 14.82 -5.20
CA ILE A 10 -11.48 13.65 -5.92
C ILE A 10 -12.22 12.36 -5.48
N TRP A 11 -12.55 12.26 -4.19
CA TRP A 11 -13.30 11.13 -3.66
C TRP A 11 -14.75 11.13 -4.13
N LYS A 12 -15.37 12.31 -4.13
CA LYS A 12 -16.76 12.49 -4.54
C LYS A 12 -16.96 12.15 -6.00
N ASN A 13 -15.92 12.36 -6.83
CA ASN A 13 -15.96 12.10 -8.26
C ASN A 13 -15.54 10.68 -8.64
N ASN A 14 -15.16 9.84 -7.68
CA ASN A 14 -14.80 8.45 -7.92
C ASN A 14 -15.90 7.53 -7.39
N GLU A 15 -16.57 6.84 -8.29
CA GLU A 15 -17.61 5.87 -7.93
C GLU A 15 -17.01 4.61 -7.31
N ASN A 16 -15.83 4.23 -7.78
CA ASN A 16 -15.12 3.05 -7.27
C ASN A 16 -14.19 3.44 -6.13
N LYS A 17 -14.48 2.93 -4.94
CA LYS A 17 -13.70 3.16 -3.71
C LYS A 17 -12.50 2.22 -3.56
N TYR A 18 -12.33 1.31 -4.50
CA TYR A 18 -11.31 0.27 -4.43
C TYR A 18 -9.94 0.82 -4.82
N GLY A 19 -8.94 0.44 -4.05
CA GLY A 19 -7.58 0.88 -4.30
C GLY A 19 -6.56 -0.02 -3.63
N LYS A 20 -5.31 0.43 -3.63
CA LYS A 20 -4.20 -0.43 -3.24
C LYS A 20 -3.03 0.32 -2.61
N TRP A 21 -2.36 -0.36 -1.68
CA TRP A 21 -1.02 -0.04 -1.21
C TRP A 21 -0.02 -0.88 -2.00
N VAL A 22 1.07 -0.28 -2.43
CA VAL A 22 2.10 -0.95 -3.25
C VAL A 22 3.45 -0.83 -2.55
N VAL A 23 4.10 -1.97 -2.37
CA VAL A 23 5.47 -2.03 -1.84
C VAL A 23 6.33 -2.88 -2.75
N VAL A 24 7.62 -2.55 -2.83
CA VAL A 24 8.56 -3.26 -3.69
C VAL A 24 9.58 -4.00 -2.82
N SER A 25 9.99 -5.17 -3.28
CA SER A 25 10.97 -6.00 -2.60
C SER A 25 11.99 -6.55 -3.60
N LYS A 26 13.25 -6.60 -3.18
CA LYS A 26 14.29 -7.21 -4.02
C LYS A 26 14.04 -8.70 -4.18
N PRO A 27 14.37 -9.28 -5.36
CA PRO A 27 14.25 -10.71 -5.57
C PRO A 27 15.12 -11.49 -4.58
N ASN A 28 14.57 -12.57 -4.06
CA ASN A 28 15.31 -13.62 -3.36
C ASN A 28 14.73 -14.96 -3.80
N GLY A 29 15.39 -16.06 -3.48
CA GLY A 29 14.98 -17.38 -3.95
C GLY A 29 13.61 -17.85 -3.46
N ASN A 30 12.99 -17.13 -2.50
CA ASN A 30 11.77 -17.58 -1.81
C ASN A 30 10.57 -16.66 -2.01
N ASN A 31 10.64 -15.67 -2.93
CA ASN A 31 9.58 -14.67 -3.05
C ASN A 31 8.19 -15.28 -3.26
N TYR A 32 8.07 -16.31 -4.10
CA TYR A 32 6.78 -16.96 -4.32
C TYR A 32 6.28 -17.71 -3.09
N ASN A 33 7.16 -18.43 -2.42
CA ASN A 33 6.81 -19.15 -1.18
C ASN A 33 6.37 -18.16 -0.10
N GLU A 34 7.09 -17.06 0.05
CA GLU A 34 6.74 -15.98 0.98
C GLU A 34 5.38 -15.38 0.62
N PHE A 35 5.15 -15.12 -0.66
CA PHE A 35 3.87 -14.60 -1.14
C PHE A 35 2.71 -15.54 -0.81
N MET A 36 2.87 -16.84 -1.02
CA MET A 36 1.83 -17.83 -0.74
C MET A 36 1.50 -17.87 0.75
N LYS A 37 2.51 -17.77 1.62
CA LYS A 37 2.30 -17.67 3.07
C LYS A 37 1.56 -16.39 3.45
N MET A 38 1.99 -15.26 2.90
CA MET A 38 1.34 -13.97 3.14
C MET A 38 -0.10 -13.97 2.68
N ARG A 39 -0.38 -14.56 1.54
CA ARG A 39 -1.73 -14.67 1.00
C ARG A 39 -2.65 -15.43 1.95
N LEU A 40 -2.16 -16.52 2.51
CA LEU A 40 -2.91 -17.31 3.49
C LEU A 40 -3.15 -16.50 4.77
N GLU A 41 -2.12 -15.84 5.31
CA GLU A 41 -2.26 -15.00 6.51
C GLU A 41 -3.25 -13.87 6.29
N VAL A 42 -3.14 -13.18 5.15
CA VAL A 42 -4.03 -12.07 4.79
C VAL A 42 -5.48 -12.53 4.73
N PHE A 43 -5.73 -13.70 4.16
CA PHE A 43 -7.07 -14.29 4.08
C PHE A 43 -7.60 -14.68 5.47
N LEU A 44 -6.80 -15.42 6.24
CA LEU A 44 -7.23 -15.95 7.54
C LEU A 44 -7.45 -14.86 8.59
N GLU A 45 -6.65 -13.80 8.56
CA GLU A 45 -6.70 -12.72 9.54
C GLU A 45 -7.48 -11.49 9.03
N ASP A 46 -8.04 -11.57 7.84
CA ASP A 46 -8.79 -10.48 7.21
C ASP A 46 -8.01 -9.16 7.19
N ILE A 47 -6.75 -9.22 6.77
CA ILE A 47 -5.85 -8.08 6.75
C ILE A 47 -6.14 -7.13 5.59
N ALA A 48 -6.43 -7.69 4.42
CA ALA A 48 -6.75 -6.94 3.20
C ALA A 48 -7.82 -7.71 2.42
N ASP A 49 -8.45 -7.02 1.46
CA ASP A 49 -9.46 -7.67 0.62
C ASP A 49 -8.83 -8.62 -0.40
N ASP A 50 -7.62 -8.29 -0.85
CA ASP A 50 -6.85 -9.14 -1.75
C ASP A 50 -5.38 -8.75 -1.68
N ILE A 51 -4.51 -9.64 -2.17
CA ILE A 51 -3.08 -9.40 -2.29
C ILE A 51 -2.60 -9.98 -3.62
N LYS A 52 -1.73 -9.23 -4.32
CA LYS A 52 -1.15 -9.67 -5.58
C LYS A 52 0.36 -9.49 -5.56
N ILE A 53 1.04 -10.27 -6.40
CA ILE A 53 2.48 -10.16 -6.60
C ILE A 53 2.74 -9.88 -8.08
N GLY A 54 3.59 -8.87 -8.33
CA GLY A 54 4.13 -8.58 -9.67
C GLY A 54 5.56 -9.07 -9.75
N GLU A 55 5.89 -9.77 -10.84
CA GLU A 55 7.21 -10.35 -11.07
C GLU A 55 8.23 -9.30 -11.52
N PRO A 56 9.53 -9.51 -11.26
CA PRO A 56 10.56 -8.66 -11.82
C PRO A 56 10.55 -8.70 -13.35
N THR A 57 10.89 -7.56 -13.94
CA THR A 57 11.06 -7.42 -15.39
C THR A 57 12.51 -7.04 -15.68
N PRO A 58 12.99 -7.17 -16.95
CA PRO A 58 14.34 -6.72 -17.28
C PRO A 58 14.61 -5.26 -16.95
N LYS A 59 13.57 -4.43 -16.98
CA LYS A 59 13.65 -3.01 -16.66
C LYS A 59 13.57 -2.75 -15.16
N TYR A 60 12.80 -3.59 -14.44
CA TYR A 60 12.51 -3.44 -13.01
C TYR A 60 12.83 -4.74 -12.29
N ASN A 61 13.99 -4.83 -11.68
CA ASN A 61 14.44 -6.04 -11.00
C ASN A 61 13.93 -6.10 -9.56
N HIS A 62 12.62 -6.00 -9.38
CA HIS A 62 11.96 -6.05 -8.09
C HIS A 62 10.64 -6.81 -8.18
N PHE A 63 10.30 -7.52 -7.11
CA PHE A 63 8.93 -7.99 -6.90
C PHE A 63 8.10 -6.84 -6.34
N VAL A 64 6.84 -6.81 -6.75
CA VAL A 64 5.87 -5.81 -6.27
C VAL A 64 4.77 -6.54 -5.53
N TYR A 65 4.55 -6.18 -4.27
CA TYR A 65 3.43 -6.69 -3.47
C TYR A 65 2.35 -5.63 -3.41
N VAL A 66 1.11 -6.02 -3.68
CA VAL A 66 -0.02 -5.12 -3.78
C VAL A 66 -1.11 -5.58 -2.82
N PHE A 67 -1.53 -4.70 -1.92
CA PHE A 67 -2.57 -4.98 -0.92
C PHE A 67 -3.79 -4.10 -1.20
N TYR A 68 -4.94 -4.71 -1.33
CA TYR A 68 -6.18 -4.04 -1.74
C TYR A 68 -7.14 -3.81 -0.58
N CYS A 69 -7.73 -2.63 -0.53
CA CYS A 69 -8.87 -2.31 0.33
C CYS A 69 -9.57 -1.05 -0.18
N ASN A 70 -10.81 -0.82 0.28
CA ASN A 70 -11.52 0.42 -0.02
C ASN A 70 -10.87 1.62 0.68
N TYR A 71 -10.90 2.78 0.04
CA TYR A 71 -10.25 3.97 0.57
C TYR A 71 -10.80 4.42 1.92
N ASP A 72 -12.08 4.20 2.17
CA ASP A 72 -12.76 4.64 3.39
C ASP A 72 -12.73 3.61 4.52
N ASP A 73 -12.12 2.46 4.30
CA ASP A 73 -11.97 1.42 5.32
C ASP A 73 -10.70 1.66 6.14
N ILE A 74 -10.79 2.57 7.10
CA ILE A 74 -9.65 3.00 7.93
C ILE A 74 -9.03 1.83 8.71
N GLU A 75 -9.86 0.97 9.26
CA GLU A 75 -9.37 -0.19 10.02
C GLU A 75 -8.57 -1.15 9.14
N LYS A 76 -9.01 -1.34 7.90
CA LYS A 76 -8.29 -2.19 6.95
C LYS A 76 -6.97 -1.57 6.50
N HIS A 77 -6.93 -0.26 6.26
CA HIS A 77 -5.68 0.46 6.01
C HIS A 77 -4.69 0.23 7.16
N LYS A 78 -5.13 0.35 8.40
CA LYS A 78 -4.28 0.15 9.58
C LYS A 78 -3.78 -1.29 9.67
N LYS A 79 -4.63 -2.28 9.41
CA LYS A 79 -4.23 -3.69 9.39
C LYS A 79 -3.17 -3.96 8.33
N ILE A 80 -3.35 -3.43 7.12
CA ILE A 80 -2.39 -3.58 6.02
C ILE A 80 -1.04 -2.96 6.40
N ILE A 81 -1.05 -1.73 6.89
CA ILE A 81 0.17 -1.01 7.27
C ILE A 81 0.92 -1.76 8.38
N LYS A 82 0.20 -2.19 9.41
CA LYS A 82 0.78 -2.97 10.51
C LYS A 82 1.41 -4.26 10.01
N TYR A 83 0.74 -4.95 9.10
CA TYR A 83 1.22 -6.18 8.49
C TYR A 83 2.48 -5.94 7.66
N MET A 84 2.48 -4.90 6.81
CA MET A 84 3.64 -4.53 6.01
C MET A 84 4.86 -4.18 6.87
N MET A 85 4.65 -3.48 7.98
CA MET A 85 5.73 -3.18 8.93
C MET A 85 6.25 -4.45 9.61
N LYS A 86 5.35 -5.32 10.04
CA LYS A 86 5.70 -6.60 10.69
C LYS A 86 6.54 -7.49 9.78
N LYS A 87 6.24 -7.49 8.48
CA LYS A 87 6.95 -8.31 7.49
C LYS A 87 8.15 -7.60 6.87
N ASN A 88 8.49 -6.41 7.33
CA ASN A 88 9.60 -5.59 6.80
C ASN A 88 9.48 -5.31 5.30
N LEU A 89 8.24 -5.09 4.83
CA LEU A 89 7.98 -4.81 3.42
C LEU A 89 8.16 -3.34 3.06
N ILE A 90 8.10 -2.44 4.06
CA ILE A 90 8.29 -1.02 3.83
C ILE A 90 9.75 -0.67 4.05
N ALA A 91 10.41 -0.18 3.00
CA ALA A 91 11.80 0.22 3.09
C ALA A 91 11.99 1.44 4.00
N LYS A 92 13.18 1.57 4.58
CA LYS A 92 13.56 2.74 5.38
C LYS A 92 14.65 3.53 4.68
N THR A 93 14.66 4.84 4.90
CA THR A 93 15.73 5.72 4.46
C THR A 93 16.99 5.47 5.30
N LYS A 94 18.12 6.08 4.90
CA LYS A 94 19.38 6.00 5.65
C LYS A 94 19.25 6.53 7.08
N THR A 95 18.32 7.45 7.32
CA THR A 95 18.09 8.05 8.64
C THR A 95 17.13 7.21 9.50
N GLY A 96 16.65 6.08 9.00
CA GLY A 96 15.75 5.18 9.73
C GLY A 96 14.28 5.52 9.63
N ARG A 97 13.92 6.47 8.79
CA ARG A 97 12.53 6.83 8.52
C ARG A 97 11.94 5.87 7.48
N TYR A 98 10.69 5.44 7.67
CA TYR A 98 9.96 4.71 6.64
C TYR A 98 9.77 5.57 5.39
N TYR A 99 9.90 4.97 4.20
CA TYR A 99 9.48 5.63 2.97
C TYR A 99 7.98 5.92 3.04
N ASN A 100 7.61 7.11 2.59
CA ASN A 100 6.21 7.54 2.60
C ASN A 100 5.47 6.96 1.39
N ILE A 101 5.17 5.67 1.46
CA ILE A 101 4.46 4.96 0.38
C ILE A 101 3.05 5.53 0.21
N SER A 102 2.48 5.31 -0.97
CA SER A 102 1.20 5.88 -1.37
C SER A 102 0.13 4.83 -1.56
N TYR A 103 -1.11 5.22 -1.28
CA TYR A 103 -2.31 4.48 -1.65
C TYR A 103 -2.84 5.03 -2.97
N LYS A 104 -3.19 4.16 -3.90
CA LYS A 104 -3.66 4.53 -5.23
C LYS A 104 -5.01 3.87 -5.51
N LEU A 105 -5.98 4.68 -5.96
CA LEU A 105 -7.25 4.14 -6.43
C LEU A 105 -7.09 3.44 -7.78
N GLU A 106 -7.86 2.37 -8.00
CA GLU A 106 -7.88 1.67 -9.29
C GLU A 106 -8.34 2.60 -10.42
N ASP A 107 -9.28 3.51 -10.14
CA ASP A 107 -9.74 4.48 -11.13
C ASP A 107 -8.61 5.39 -11.61
N GLN A 108 -7.67 5.75 -10.73
CA GLN A 108 -6.50 6.53 -11.13
C GLN A 108 -5.63 5.76 -12.11
N THR A 109 -5.44 4.46 -11.88
CA THR A 109 -4.70 3.60 -12.80
C THR A 109 -5.40 3.51 -14.15
N GLN A 110 -6.71 3.31 -14.17
CA GLN A 110 -7.51 3.20 -15.39
C GLN A 110 -7.53 4.51 -16.19
N ARG A 111 -7.46 5.66 -15.53
CA ARG A 111 -7.38 6.97 -16.19
C ARG A 111 -5.96 7.33 -16.65
N GLY A 112 -4.98 6.44 -16.44
CA GLY A 112 -3.61 6.69 -16.85
C GLY A 112 -2.85 7.67 -15.97
N GLU A 113 -3.23 7.83 -14.71
CA GLU A 113 -2.54 8.70 -13.75
C GLU A 113 -1.32 7.99 -13.18
N TYR A 114 -0.20 8.13 -13.88
CA TYR A 114 1.09 7.52 -13.52
C TYR A 114 2.19 8.57 -13.43
N GLY A 115 3.25 8.25 -12.70
CA GLY A 115 4.46 9.09 -12.65
C GLY A 115 4.13 10.52 -12.24
N ALA A 116 4.47 11.49 -13.08
CA ALA A 116 4.29 12.91 -12.78
C ALA A 116 2.80 13.33 -12.68
N ASP A 117 1.91 12.61 -13.35
CA ASP A 117 0.47 12.90 -13.33
C ASP A 117 -0.24 12.28 -12.14
N PHE A 118 0.46 11.43 -11.38
CA PHE A 118 -0.12 10.75 -10.22
C PHE A 118 -0.08 11.64 -8.99
N VAL A 119 -1.25 11.95 -8.45
CA VAL A 119 -1.38 12.66 -7.18
C VAL A 119 -1.87 11.66 -6.14
N PRO A 120 -1.05 11.30 -5.15
CA PRO A 120 -1.46 10.37 -4.10
C PRO A 120 -2.65 10.91 -3.30
N ILE A 121 -3.62 10.04 -3.06
CA ILE A 121 -4.82 10.39 -2.28
C ILE A 121 -4.55 10.18 -0.79
N LEU A 122 -3.90 9.07 -0.45
CA LEU A 122 -3.46 8.77 0.90
C LEU A 122 -1.98 8.38 0.86
N LYS A 123 -1.25 8.73 1.91
CA LYS A 123 0.14 8.36 2.10
C LYS A 123 0.31 7.73 3.47
N LEU A 124 1.41 7.00 3.64
CA LEU A 124 1.72 6.34 4.90
C LEU A 124 1.73 7.32 6.08
N GLU A 125 2.23 8.55 5.89
CA GLU A 125 2.27 9.58 6.93
C GLU A 125 0.90 10.02 7.45
N ASP A 126 -0.17 9.71 6.71
CA ASP A 126 -1.53 9.99 7.17
C ASP A 126 -1.96 9.03 8.29
N PHE A 127 -1.26 7.92 8.45
CA PHE A 127 -1.59 6.85 9.40
C PHE A 127 -0.58 6.69 10.53
N ILE A 128 0.71 6.88 10.25
CA ILE A 128 1.78 6.65 11.22
C ILE A 128 2.79 7.80 11.24
N ASP A 129 3.52 7.89 12.35
CA ASP A 129 4.76 8.65 12.41
C ASP A 129 5.83 7.85 11.65
N LEU A 130 6.43 8.45 10.61
CA LEU A 130 7.38 7.74 9.75
C LEU A 130 8.68 7.37 10.45
N TYR A 131 9.04 8.05 11.54
CA TYR A 131 10.25 7.77 12.30
C TYR A 131 10.06 6.67 13.33
N THR A 132 8.92 6.63 14.00
CA THR A 132 8.65 5.70 15.09
C THR A 132 7.83 4.49 14.66
N GLY A 133 7.08 4.60 13.55
CA GLY A 133 6.14 3.57 13.12
C GLY A 133 4.87 3.51 13.95
N LYS A 134 4.67 4.45 14.87
CA LYS A 134 3.47 4.47 15.71
C LYS A 134 2.29 5.08 14.97
N PHE A 135 1.12 4.48 15.12
CA PHE A 135 -0.11 5.03 14.54
C PHE A 135 -0.48 6.36 15.19
N ILE A 136 -0.90 7.31 14.35
CA ILE A 136 -1.34 8.66 14.77
C ILE A 136 -2.86 8.81 14.68
N ILE A 137 -3.54 7.79 14.22
CA ILE A 137 -5.00 7.75 14.18
C ILE A 137 -5.56 6.45 14.73
#